data_f614c83e74d4d196ab018513802f0af6
#
_entry.id   f614c83e74d4d196ab018513802f0af6
#
_cell.length_a   1.000
_cell.length_b   1.000
_cell.length_c   1.000
_cell.angle_alpha   90.00
_cell.angle_beta   90.00
_cell.angle_gamma   90.00
#
_symmetry.space_group_name_H-M   'P 1'
#
loop_
_entity.id
_entity.type
_entity.pdbx_description
1 polymer ?
#
loop_
_entity_poly.entity_id
_entity_poly.type
_entity_poly.pdbx_seq_one_letter_code
_entity_poly.pdbx_strand_id
1 'polypeptide(L)'
;MNKGLLIEGSTFVLGDDVNTDINCSNKYLPGKDVAYVAQHAFEQLSPGIASRIAHHGGGILVAGEHFGINSSREQATHVLRQMKVRAIVAQSFGRQFFRNAINNGLPVFECDTSAIGEGQSLELDLARGVLCCQGRVLQKSHPLPSEILAILSMGGLIPFLQKYPDWNFA
;
A
#
# COMPACT_ATOMS: atom_id res chain seq x y z
N MET A 1 0.25 12.24 22.11
CA MET A 1 1.10 11.09 21.79
C MET A 1 0.55 10.46 20.51
N ASN A 2 1.19 10.68 19.36
CA ASN A 2 0.85 9.98 18.13
C ASN A 2 1.09 8.49 18.36
N LYS A 3 0.02 7.69 18.48
CA LYS A 3 0.14 6.25 18.34
C LYS A 3 0.73 6.01 16.95
N GLY A 4 1.98 5.56 16.91
CA GLY A 4 2.66 5.24 15.67
C GLY A 4 1.75 4.39 14.79
N LEU A 5 1.78 4.63 13.48
CA LEU A 5 1.00 3.86 12.53
C LEU A 5 1.64 2.47 12.43
N LEU A 6 1.15 1.57 13.28
CA LEU A 6 1.54 0.16 13.29
C LEU A 6 0.58 -0.62 12.40
N ILE A 7 1.11 -1.30 11.40
CA ILE A 7 0.34 -2.09 10.43
C ILE A 7 0.84 -3.52 10.45
N GLU A 8 -0.09 -4.43 10.64
CA GLU A 8 0.19 -5.87 10.66
C GLU A 8 -0.62 -6.59 9.61
N GLY A 9 -0.09 -7.67 9.06
CA GLY A 9 -0.81 -8.50 8.12
C GLY A 9 0.02 -9.61 7.50
N SER A 10 -0.67 -10.53 6.85
CA SER A 10 -0.05 -11.53 6.00
C SER A 10 0.43 -10.90 4.69
N THR A 11 1.54 -11.39 4.17
CA THR A 11 2.13 -10.92 2.92
C THR A 11 1.55 -11.63 1.71
N PHE A 12 1.37 -10.87 0.64
CA PHE A 12 1.00 -11.34 -0.70
C PHE A 12 2.03 -10.81 -1.68
N VAL A 13 2.80 -11.71 -2.28
CA VAL A 13 3.98 -11.33 -3.06
C VAL A 13 3.62 -11.16 -4.53
N LEU A 14 4.05 -10.04 -5.10
CA LEU A 14 4.07 -9.73 -6.52
C LEU A 14 5.54 -9.62 -6.97
N GLY A 15 5.79 -9.72 -8.24
CA GLY A 15 7.14 -9.54 -8.79
C GLY A 15 7.54 -8.07 -8.95
N ASP A 16 8.51 -7.86 -9.83
CA ASP A 16 8.96 -6.54 -10.26
C ASP A 16 8.01 -5.92 -11.29
N ASP A 17 8.21 -4.62 -11.56
CA ASP A 17 7.56 -3.88 -12.64
C ASP A 17 6.02 -3.95 -12.61
N VAL A 18 5.45 -3.89 -11.42
CA VAL A 18 3.99 -3.96 -11.23
C VAL A 18 3.33 -2.71 -11.81
N ASN A 19 2.76 -2.85 -13.01
CA ASN A 19 2.03 -1.78 -13.67
C ASN A 19 0.56 -1.78 -13.21
N THR A 20 0.19 -0.79 -12.40
CA THR A 20 -1.15 -0.68 -11.83
C THR A 20 -2.22 -0.28 -12.85
N ASP A 21 -1.85 0.32 -13.98
CA ASP A 21 -2.81 0.66 -15.05
C ASP A 21 -3.43 -0.58 -15.68
N ILE A 22 -2.63 -1.64 -15.86
CA ILE A 22 -3.08 -2.89 -16.51
C ILE A 22 -3.43 -4.00 -15.53
N ASN A 23 -3.31 -3.76 -14.23
CA ASN A 23 -3.57 -4.78 -13.22
C ASN A 23 -4.66 -4.39 -12.20
N CYS A 24 -4.86 -3.09 -11.94
CA CYS A 24 -5.82 -2.64 -10.93
C CYS A 24 -6.42 -1.26 -11.21
N SER A 25 -6.78 -0.96 -12.46
CA SER A 25 -7.41 0.31 -12.81
C SER A 25 -8.53 0.15 -13.85
N ASN A 26 -9.23 1.24 -14.16
CA ASN A 26 -10.21 1.28 -15.26
C ASN A 26 -9.60 0.99 -16.63
N LYS A 27 -8.30 1.16 -16.80
CA LYS A 27 -7.60 0.79 -18.03
C LYS A 27 -7.56 -0.73 -18.18
N TYR A 28 -7.45 -1.43 -17.06
CA TYR A 28 -7.51 -2.89 -17.00
C TYR A 28 -8.92 -3.42 -17.31
N LEU A 29 -9.95 -2.82 -16.67
CA LEU A 29 -11.35 -3.21 -16.85
C LEU A 29 -12.22 -1.96 -17.13
N PRO A 30 -12.23 -1.47 -18.38
CA PRO A 30 -12.98 -0.28 -18.75
C PRO A 30 -14.48 -0.40 -18.45
N GLY A 31 -15.06 0.69 -17.92
CA GLY A 31 -16.49 0.75 -17.61
C GLY A 31 -16.95 -0.04 -16.38
N LYS A 32 -16.03 -0.65 -15.65
CA LYS A 32 -16.33 -1.33 -14.38
C LYS A 32 -16.08 -0.41 -13.19
N ASP A 33 -16.86 -0.61 -12.12
CA ASP A 33 -16.66 0.11 -10.88
C ASP A 33 -15.46 -0.42 -10.09
N VAL A 34 -15.07 0.32 -9.04
CA VAL A 34 -13.90 -0.01 -8.20
C VAL A 34 -14.06 -1.38 -7.53
N ALA A 35 -15.29 -1.74 -7.10
CA ALA A 35 -15.53 -3.00 -6.42
C ALA A 35 -15.33 -4.20 -7.35
N TYR A 36 -15.83 -4.10 -8.58
CA TYR A 36 -15.62 -5.12 -9.60
C TYR A 36 -14.14 -5.26 -9.97
N VAL A 37 -13.45 -4.13 -10.19
CA VAL A 37 -12.01 -4.16 -10.52
C VAL A 37 -11.20 -4.78 -9.38
N ALA A 38 -11.55 -4.49 -8.13
CA ALA A 38 -10.87 -5.04 -6.95
C ALA A 38 -10.98 -6.57 -6.85
N GLN A 39 -12.09 -7.15 -7.28
CA GLN A 39 -12.28 -8.61 -7.30
C GLN A 39 -11.40 -9.33 -8.34
N HIS A 40 -10.96 -8.61 -9.38
CA HIS A 40 -10.20 -9.15 -10.50
C HIS A 40 -8.78 -8.57 -10.60
N ALA A 41 -8.40 -7.73 -9.63
CA ALA A 41 -7.11 -7.07 -9.66
C ALA A 41 -5.96 -8.08 -9.55
N PHE A 42 -4.90 -7.82 -10.32
CA PHE A 42 -3.67 -8.63 -10.37
C PHE A 42 -3.85 -10.08 -10.81
N GLU A 43 -4.99 -10.45 -11.38
CA GLU A 43 -5.28 -11.84 -11.74
C GLU A 43 -4.24 -12.40 -12.73
N GLN A 44 -3.66 -11.56 -13.59
CA GLN A 44 -2.62 -11.95 -14.54
C GLN A 44 -1.24 -12.15 -13.87
N LEU A 45 -0.96 -11.44 -12.77
CA LEU A 45 0.31 -11.54 -12.05
C LEU A 45 0.28 -12.62 -10.96
N SER A 46 -0.85 -12.73 -10.27
CA SER A 46 -1.03 -13.65 -9.15
C SER A 46 -2.48 -14.11 -9.09
N PRO A 47 -2.84 -15.19 -9.83
CA PRO A 47 -4.20 -15.67 -9.92
C PRO A 47 -4.86 -15.87 -8.55
N GLY A 48 -6.08 -15.37 -8.40
CA GLY A 48 -6.87 -15.47 -7.17
C GLY A 48 -6.36 -14.62 -6.00
N ILE A 49 -5.43 -13.70 -6.20
CA ILE A 49 -4.86 -12.88 -5.11
C ILE A 49 -5.94 -12.06 -4.40
N ALA A 50 -6.90 -11.49 -5.11
CA ALA A 50 -7.98 -10.71 -4.53
C ALA A 50 -8.81 -11.55 -3.54
N SER A 51 -9.12 -12.78 -3.91
CA SER A 51 -9.83 -13.74 -3.05
C SER A 51 -8.99 -14.15 -1.85
N ARG A 52 -7.68 -14.39 -2.02
CA ARG A 52 -6.79 -14.73 -0.91
C ARG A 52 -6.70 -13.59 0.10
N ILE A 53 -6.52 -12.35 -0.35
CA ILE A 53 -6.50 -11.17 0.52
C ILE A 53 -7.83 -11.03 1.27
N ALA A 54 -8.95 -11.20 0.58
CA ALA A 54 -10.27 -11.11 1.19
C ALA A 54 -10.48 -12.20 2.26
N HIS A 55 -10.04 -13.43 2.00
CA HIS A 55 -10.12 -14.55 2.96
C HIS A 55 -9.34 -14.26 4.25
N HIS A 56 -8.19 -13.59 4.16
CA HIS A 56 -7.39 -13.17 5.32
C HIS A 56 -7.91 -11.87 5.98
N GLY A 57 -9.02 -11.31 5.51
CA GLY A 57 -9.56 -10.04 6.02
C GLY A 57 -8.69 -8.82 5.70
N GLY A 58 -7.82 -8.92 4.70
CA GLY A 58 -6.86 -7.92 4.28
C GLY A 58 -5.41 -8.41 4.38
N GLY A 59 -4.46 -7.61 3.86
CA GLY A 59 -3.06 -8.00 3.90
C GLY A 59 -2.10 -6.92 3.43
N ILE A 60 -0.85 -7.27 3.34
CA ILE A 60 0.24 -6.40 2.90
C ILE A 60 0.74 -6.94 1.55
N LEU A 61 0.72 -6.10 0.51
CA LEU A 61 1.36 -6.44 -0.75
C LEU A 61 2.86 -6.24 -0.63
N VAL A 62 3.61 -7.21 -1.13
CA VAL A 62 5.07 -7.17 -1.21
C VAL A 62 5.47 -7.28 -2.66
N ALA A 63 6.31 -6.37 -3.14
CA ALA A 63 6.77 -6.35 -4.52
C ALA A 63 8.28 -6.09 -4.58
N GLY A 64 8.86 -6.33 -5.73
CA GLY A 64 10.24 -5.99 -6.01
C GLY A 64 10.38 -4.53 -6.48
N GLU A 65 11.13 -4.32 -7.55
CA GLU A 65 11.37 -2.99 -8.09
C GLU A 65 10.16 -2.43 -8.85
N HIS A 66 10.03 -1.10 -8.85
CA HIS A 66 9.13 -0.30 -9.69
C HIS A 66 7.63 -0.60 -9.52
N PHE A 67 7.13 -0.77 -8.29
CA PHE A 67 5.68 -0.88 -8.07
C PHE A 67 4.95 0.40 -8.47
N GLY A 68 3.89 0.26 -9.28
CA GLY A 68 3.09 1.39 -9.76
C GLY A 68 3.73 2.18 -10.91
N ILE A 69 4.61 1.53 -11.69
CA ILE A 69 5.17 2.15 -12.89
C ILE A 69 4.10 2.49 -13.91
N ASN A 70 4.39 3.49 -14.74
CA ASN A 70 3.57 3.94 -15.87
C ASN A 70 2.14 4.37 -15.51
N SER A 71 1.79 4.47 -14.23
CA SER A 71 0.47 4.87 -13.77
C SER A 71 0.49 6.23 -13.09
N SER A 72 -0.36 7.13 -13.58
CA SER A 72 -0.69 8.39 -12.90
C SER A 72 -2.07 8.34 -12.22
N ARG A 73 -2.76 7.20 -12.28
CA ARG A 73 -4.16 7.08 -11.88
C ARG A 73 -4.30 6.87 -10.38
N GLU A 74 -4.98 7.79 -9.74
CA GLU A 74 -5.37 7.69 -8.34
C GLU A 74 -6.28 6.48 -8.06
N GLN A 75 -7.07 6.09 -9.04
CA GLN A 75 -8.01 4.97 -8.95
C GLN A 75 -7.37 3.66 -8.54
N ALA A 76 -6.11 3.40 -8.94
CA ALA A 76 -5.40 2.20 -8.51
C ALA A 76 -5.34 2.09 -6.97
N THR A 77 -5.17 3.22 -6.28
CA THR A 77 -5.14 3.25 -4.81
C THR A 77 -6.52 2.96 -4.20
N HIS A 78 -7.60 3.41 -4.85
CA HIS A 78 -8.96 3.08 -4.42
C HIS A 78 -9.26 1.59 -4.57
N VAL A 79 -8.83 0.98 -5.69
CA VAL A 79 -8.95 -0.47 -5.91
C VAL A 79 -8.19 -1.25 -4.84
N LEU A 80 -6.95 -0.88 -4.55
CA LEU A 80 -6.13 -1.52 -3.53
C LEU A 80 -6.77 -1.43 -2.13
N ARG A 81 -7.30 -0.27 -1.78
CA ARG A 81 -8.04 -0.10 -0.52
C ARG A 81 -9.31 -0.94 -0.47
N GLN A 82 -10.04 -1.03 -1.59
CA GLN A 82 -11.23 -1.88 -1.71
C GLN A 82 -10.87 -3.37 -1.54
N MET A 83 -9.70 -3.80 -2.01
CA MET A 83 -9.16 -5.13 -1.76
C MET A 83 -8.76 -5.36 -0.30
N LYS A 84 -8.84 -4.34 0.56
CA LYS A 84 -8.34 -4.36 1.95
C LYS A 84 -6.82 -4.52 2.05
N VAL A 85 -6.09 -4.02 1.06
CA VAL A 85 -4.64 -3.87 1.17
C VAL A 85 -4.35 -2.82 2.26
N ARG A 86 -3.62 -3.24 3.29
CA ARG A 86 -3.32 -2.42 4.48
C ARG A 86 -2.08 -1.57 4.28
N ALA A 87 -1.12 -2.07 3.52
CA ALA A 87 0.11 -1.39 3.13
C ALA A 87 0.73 -2.08 1.91
N ILE A 88 1.66 -1.39 1.27
CA ILE A 88 2.50 -1.97 0.22
C ILE A 88 3.96 -1.79 0.62
N VAL A 89 4.73 -2.86 0.54
CA VAL A 89 6.18 -2.89 0.76
C VAL A 89 6.83 -3.25 -0.56
N ALA A 90 7.75 -2.43 -1.05
CA ALA A 90 8.43 -2.68 -2.31
C ALA A 90 9.87 -2.16 -2.28
N GLN A 91 10.71 -2.63 -3.20
CA GLN A 91 12.08 -2.11 -3.32
C GLN A 91 12.10 -0.69 -3.87
N SER A 92 11.15 -0.37 -4.75
CA SER A 92 10.95 0.99 -5.25
C SER A 92 9.53 1.20 -5.78
N PHE A 93 9.14 2.47 -5.91
CA PHE A 93 7.81 2.86 -6.38
C PHE A 93 7.89 3.86 -7.54
N GLY A 94 6.92 3.82 -8.43
CA GLY A 94 6.65 4.91 -9.35
C GLY A 94 6.26 6.18 -8.58
N ARG A 95 6.90 7.32 -8.89
CA ARG A 95 6.71 8.58 -8.13
C ARG A 95 5.26 9.02 -8.00
N GLN A 96 4.48 8.90 -9.07
CA GLN A 96 3.07 9.31 -9.07
C GLN A 96 2.24 8.35 -8.23
N PHE A 97 2.48 7.05 -8.34
CA PHE A 97 1.82 6.07 -7.52
C PHE A 97 2.09 6.30 -6.02
N PHE A 98 3.36 6.53 -5.64
CA PHE A 98 3.75 6.81 -4.26
C PHE A 98 2.96 7.98 -3.67
N ARG A 99 2.88 9.11 -4.41
CA ARG A 99 2.11 10.29 -3.99
C ARG A 99 0.62 9.99 -3.86
N ASN A 100 0.05 9.31 -4.86
CA ASN A 100 -1.36 8.94 -4.85
C ASN A 100 -1.67 7.99 -3.67
N ALA A 101 -0.80 7.05 -3.35
CA ALA A 101 -0.95 6.15 -2.21
C ALA A 101 -1.05 6.94 -0.89
N ILE A 102 -0.10 7.83 -0.61
CA ILE A 102 -0.11 8.69 0.57
C ILE A 102 -1.37 9.56 0.61
N ASN A 103 -1.69 10.23 -0.50
CA ASN A 103 -2.85 11.13 -0.59
C ASN A 103 -4.17 10.40 -0.32
N ASN A 104 -4.25 9.12 -0.63
CA ASN A 104 -5.42 8.28 -0.40
C ASN A 104 -5.33 7.43 0.88
N GLY A 105 -4.38 7.70 1.74
CA GLY A 105 -4.25 7.00 3.02
C GLY A 105 -3.86 5.53 2.89
N LEU A 106 -3.17 5.15 1.81
CA LEU A 106 -2.58 3.83 1.62
C LEU A 106 -1.09 3.90 1.97
N PRO A 107 -0.66 3.28 3.07
CA PRO A 107 0.73 3.25 3.47
C PRO A 107 1.62 2.52 2.46
N VAL A 108 2.77 3.12 2.17
CA VAL A 108 3.83 2.54 1.32
C VAL A 108 5.15 2.59 2.07
N PHE A 109 5.94 1.52 1.94
CA PHE A 109 7.23 1.39 2.61
C PHE A 109 8.27 0.85 1.62
N GLU A 110 9.37 1.60 1.47
CA GLU A 110 10.44 1.25 0.54
C GLU A 110 11.59 0.58 1.29
N CYS A 111 11.91 -0.66 0.90
CA CYS A 111 13.00 -1.43 1.48
C CYS A 111 13.38 -2.62 0.60
N ASP A 112 14.49 -3.29 0.94
CA ASP A 112 14.81 -4.59 0.34
C ASP A 112 13.77 -5.64 0.75
N THR A 113 13.07 -6.19 -0.22
CA THR A 113 12.01 -7.18 -0.05
C THR A 113 12.45 -8.61 -0.33
N SER A 114 13.70 -8.83 -0.71
CA SER A 114 14.22 -10.14 -1.16
C SER A 114 14.07 -11.27 -0.12
N ALA A 115 14.05 -10.92 1.17
CA ALA A 115 13.88 -11.87 2.27
C ALA A 115 12.43 -12.10 2.70
N ILE A 116 11.44 -11.45 2.02
CA ILE A 116 10.02 -11.52 2.40
C ILE A 116 9.28 -12.47 1.46
N GLY A 117 8.77 -13.57 1.98
CA GLY A 117 8.01 -14.57 1.23
C GLY A 117 6.50 -14.41 1.33
N GLU A 118 5.77 -15.19 0.54
CA GLU A 118 4.30 -15.27 0.56
C GLU A 118 3.79 -15.81 1.91
N GLY A 119 2.70 -15.24 2.41
CA GLY A 119 1.99 -15.73 3.60
C GLY A 119 2.68 -15.48 4.94
N GLN A 120 3.80 -14.76 4.96
CA GLN A 120 4.50 -14.42 6.20
C GLN A 120 3.77 -13.33 6.97
N SER A 121 3.93 -13.31 8.30
CA SER A 121 3.44 -12.21 9.14
C SER A 121 4.43 -11.05 9.07
N LEU A 122 3.94 -9.91 8.64
CA LEU A 122 4.70 -8.65 8.54
C LEU A 122 4.11 -7.61 9.48
N GLU A 123 4.99 -6.85 10.14
CA GLU A 123 4.66 -5.72 10.99
C GLU A 123 5.47 -4.50 10.53
N LEU A 124 4.79 -3.39 10.32
CA LEU A 124 5.35 -2.11 9.87
C LEU A 124 5.09 -1.05 10.95
N ASP A 125 6.13 -0.51 11.54
CA ASP A 125 6.09 0.69 12.36
C ASP A 125 6.58 1.88 11.52
N LEU A 126 5.66 2.59 10.90
CA LEU A 126 5.97 3.70 10.00
C LEU A 126 6.55 4.90 10.74
N ALA A 127 6.20 5.09 12.02
CA ALA A 127 6.72 6.18 12.85
C ALA A 127 8.18 5.95 13.24
N ARG A 128 8.58 4.71 13.35
CA ARG A 128 9.97 4.33 13.69
C ARG A 128 10.78 3.91 12.48
N GLY A 129 10.14 3.73 11.32
CA GLY A 129 10.77 3.22 10.12
C GLY A 129 11.26 1.77 10.28
N VAL A 130 10.53 0.94 11.04
CA VAL A 130 10.93 -0.44 11.34
C VAL A 130 9.98 -1.41 10.65
N LEU A 131 10.56 -2.39 9.99
CA LEU A 131 9.87 -3.53 9.40
C LEU A 131 10.33 -4.81 10.10
N CYS A 132 9.36 -5.57 10.63
CA CYS A 132 9.58 -6.87 11.22
C CYS A 132 8.86 -7.95 10.40
N CYS A 133 9.52 -9.07 10.18
CA CYS A 133 8.94 -10.25 9.57
C CYS A 133 9.07 -11.43 10.51
N GLN A 134 7.95 -12.12 10.77
CA GLN A 134 7.90 -13.25 11.70
C GLN A 134 8.56 -12.94 13.07
N GLY A 135 8.34 -11.72 13.59
CA GLY A 135 8.87 -11.27 14.87
C GLY A 135 10.36 -10.88 14.87
N ARG A 136 11.02 -10.88 13.72
CA ARG A 136 12.41 -10.44 13.58
C ARG A 136 12.50 -9.13 12.81
N VAL A 137 13.30 -8.19 13.29
CA VAL A 137 13.59 -6.95 12.56
C VAL A 137 14.38 -7.30 11.30
N LEU A 138 13.79 -7.06 10.14
CA LEU A 138 14.45 -7.22 8.84
C LEU A 138 15.13 -5.94 8.40
N GLN A 139 14.44 -4.81 8.55
CA GLN A 139 14.88 -3.53 8.00
C GLN A 139 14.60 -2.39 8.97
N LYS A 140 15.50 -1.41 8.95
CA LYS A 140 15.29 -0.08 9.52
C LYS A 140 15.50 0.94 8.41
N SER A 141 14.49 1.76 8.19
CA SER A 141 14.52 2.87 7.23
C SER A 141 14.35 4.19 7.96
N HIS A 142 14.36 5.29 7.24
CA HIS A 142 14.03 6.58 7.85
C HIS A 142 12.56 6.59 8.27
N PRO A 143 12.24 7.09 9.48
CA PRO A 143 10.87 7.34 9.88
C PRO A 143 10.17 8.26 8.89
N LEU A 144 8.88 8.03 8.67
CA LEU A 144 8.09 8.97 7.88
C LEU A 144 7.93 10.30 8.65
N PRO A 145 7.96 11.44 7.95
CA PRO A 145 7.65 12.74 8.55
C PRO A 145 6.30 12.74 9.27
N SER A 146 6.20 13.53 10.33
CA SER A 146 4.96 13.64 11.15
C SER A 146 3.75 14.03 10.32
N GLU A 147 3.94 14.86 9.29
CA GLU A 147 2.92 15.32 8.35
C GLU A 147 2.34 14.15 7.54
N ILE A 148 3.22 13.30 7.03
CA ILE A 148 2.81 12.10 6.27
C ILE A 148 2.08 11.12 7.17
N LEU A 149 2.58 10.89 8.39
CA LEU A 149 1.91 10.04 9.37
C LEU A 149 0.52 10.58 9.73
N ALA A 150 0.38 11.90 9.89
CA ALA A 150 -0.91 12.54 10.15
C ALA A 150 -1.89 12.34 8.99
N ILE A 151 -1.45 12.54 7.74
CA ILE A 151 -2.25 12.30 6.54
C ILE A 151 -2.71 10.83 6.48
N LEU A 152 -1.80 9.88 6.64
CA LEU A 152 -2.11 8.46 6.62
C LEU A 152 -3.08 8.05 7.73
N SER A 153 -2.88 8.57 8.96
CA SER A 153 -3.74 8.27 10.11
C SER A 153 -5.18 8.78 9.95
N MET A 154 -5.35 9.83 9.16
CA MET A 154 -6.66 10.41 8.83
C MET A 154 -7.35 9.70 7.64
N GLY A 155 -6.68 8.75 7.00
CA GLY A 155 -7.19 8.05 5.81
C GLY A 155 -6.97 8.79 4.51
N GLY A 156 -6.09 9.79 4.48
CA GLY A 156 -5.65 10.50 3.31
C GLY A 156 -5.66 12.02 3.45
N LEU A 157 -5.21 12.69 2.40
CA LEU A 157 -5.04 14.15 2.38
C LEU A 157 -6.36 14.92 2.51
N ILE A 158 -7.42 14.46 1.86
CA ILE A 158 -8.71 15.17 1.90
C ILE A 158 -9.32 15.18 3.30
N PRO A 159 -9.46 14.04 4.00
CA PRO A 159 -9.91 14.05 5.40
C PRO A 159 -8.99 14.85 6.32
N PHE A 160 -7.68 14.82 6.06
CA PHE A 160 -6.72 15.61 6.81
C PHE A 160 -6.98 17.11 6.67
N LEU A 161 -7.12 17.62 5.42
CA LEU A 161 -7.38 19.04 5.15
C LEU A 161 -8.76 19.50 5.62
N GLN A 162 -9.76 18.63 5.61
CA GLN A 162 -11.08 18.94 6.18
C GLN A 162 -11.00 19.23 7.68
N LYS A 163 -10.11 18.53 8.40
CA LYS A 163 -9.91 18.73 9.83
C LYS A 163 -8.90 19.84 10.14
N TYR A 164 -7.86 19.97 9.33
CA TYR A 164 -6.74 20.89 9.53
C TYR A 164 -6.49 21.73 8.27
N PRO A 165 -7.43 22.65 7.90
CA PRO A 165 -7.31 23.41 6.66
C PRO A 165 -6.05 24.30 6.61
N ASP A 166 -5.58 24.75 7.76
CA ASP A 166 -4.40 25.60 7.90
C ASP A 166 -3.12 24.82 8.26
N TRP A 167 -3.13 23.50 8.11
CA TRP A 167 -2.00 22.61 8.47
C TRP A 167 -1.56 22.67 9.94
N ASN A 168 -2.35 23.25 10.81
CA ASN A 168 -2.05 23.36 12.23
C ASN A 168 -2.57 22.13 13.00
N PHE A 169 -1.75 21.08 13.10
CA PHE A 169 -2.10 19.77 13.67
C PHE A 169 -1.13 19.29 14.77
N ALA A 170 -0.22 20.18 15.23
CA ALA A 170 0.74 19.89 16.31
C ALA A 170 0.08 19.84 17.70
#